data_81a3a6db3ec84f61ae8ab61db8a9d850
#
_entry.id   81a3a6db3ec84f61ae8ab61db8a9d850
#
_cell.length_a   1.000
_cell.length_b   1.000
_cell.length_c   1.000
_cell.angle_alpha   90.00
_cell.angle_beta   90.00
_cell.angle_gamma   90.00
#
_symmetry.space_group_name_H-M   'P 1'
#
loop_
_entity.id
_entity.type
_entity.pdbx_description
1 polymer ?
#
loop_
_entity_poly.entity_id
_entity_poly.type
_entity_poly.pdbx_seq_one_letter_code
_entity_poly.pdbx_strand_id
1 'polypeptide(L)'
;MKSKNIFLSFATLVMLLFTACNSEAQNTKQTSPSKADAKLEIIQFHSEHRCMTCNKIEALTKETLKSFPSIPFSLVNVDDKKNEKKAEQFEATGTALFLYNPKTGKKKDLTDFAFMNAGNKEKFIEGLKKEINQFGN
;
A
#
# COMPACT_ATOMS: atom_id res chain seq x y z
N MET A 1 22.52 -61.27 -37.07
CA MET A 1 23.28 -60.46 -36.11
C MET A 1 23.27 -58.99 -36.53
N LYS A 2 22.20 -58.27 -36.35
CA LYS A 2 22.10 -56.80 -36.58
C LYS A 2 20.81 -56.29 -35.98
N SER A 3 20.68 -56.23 -34.65
CA SER A 3 19.53 -55.61 -34.01
C SER A 3 19.79 -55.15 -32.58
N LYS A 4 21.04 -54.76 -32.23
CA LYS A 4 21.36 -54.27 -30.88
C LYS A 4 21.62 -52.76 -30.77
N ASN A 5 21.60 -52.04 -31.88
CA ASN A 5 21.97 -50.63 -31.85
C ASN A 5 20.79 -49.64 -32.01
N ILE A 6 19.57 -50.14 -32.16
CA ILE A 6 18.39 -49.29 -32.36
C ILE A 6 17.76 -48.88 -31.00
N PHE A 7 18.00 -49.65 -29.94
CA PHE A 7 17.42 -49.37 -28.62
C PHE A 7 18.19 -48.27 -27.83
N LEU A 8 19.44 -48.01 -28.21
CA LEU A 8 20.25 -47.02 -27.49
C LEU A 8 20.02 -45.59 -28.00
N SER A 9 19.44 -45.44 -29.19
CA SER A 9 19.19 -44.12 -29.79
C SER A 9 17.84 -43.50 -29.37
N PHE A 10 16.92 -44.29 -28.82
CA PHE A 10 15.61 -43.82 -28.39
C PHE A 10 15.61 -43.32 -26.93
N ALA A 11 16.56 -43.76 -26.12
CA ALA A 11 16.67 -43.36 -24.73
C ALA A 11 17.21 -41.94 -24.52
N THR A 12 17.95 -41.39 -25.51
CA THR A 12 18.53 -40.04 -25.40
C THR A 12 17.63 -38.93 -25.91
N LEU A 13 16.58 -39.25 -26.67
CA LEU A 13 15.67 -38.24 -27.22
C LEU A 13 14.50 -37.87 -26.25
N VAL A 14 14.23 -38.73 -25.26
CA VAL A 14 13.13 -38.49 -24.30
C VAL A 14 13.56 -37.59 -23.13
N MET A 15 14.87 -37.36 -22.94
CA MET A 15 15.36 -36.58 -21.78
C MET A 15 15.49 -35.07 -22.05
N LEU A 16 15.14 -34.60 -23.26
CA LEU A 16 15.25 -33.17 -23.63
C LEU A 16 13.91 -32.40 -23.64
N LEU A 17 12.80 -32.99 -23.17
CA LEU A 17 11.49 -32.34 -23.21
C LEU A 17 10.95 -31.91 -21.83
N PHE A 18 11.75 -32.01 -20.76
CA PHE A 18 11.31 -31.62 -19.42
C PHE A 18 11.94 -30.33 -18.88
N THR A 19 12.53 -29.48 -19.74
CA THR A 19 13.08 -28.21 -19.32
C THR A 19 12.32 -27.03 -19.95
N ALA A 20 11.04 -26.92 -19.75
CA ALA A 20 10.33 -25.68 -20.04
C ALA A 20 8.95 -25.68 -19.36
N CYS A 21 8.93 -25.32 -18.11
CA CYS A 21 7.80 -24.64 -17.47
C CYS A 21 8.17 -24.36 -15.99
N ASN A 22 9.25 -23.61 -15.79
CA ASN A 22 9.39 -22.86 -14.56
C ASN A 22 8.89 -21.45 -14.87
N SER A 23 7.60 -21.30 -14.99
CA SER A 23 6.95 -20.00 -14.85
C SER A 23 7.01 -19.65 -13.37
N GLU A 24 8.15 -19.16 -12.94
CA GLU A 24 8.19 -18.34 -11.74
C GLU A 24 7.26 -17.16 -12.00
N ALA A 25 6.04 -17.29 -11.52
CA ALA A 25 5.25 -16.14 -11.20
C ALA A 25 6.11 -15.32 -10.23
N GLN A 26 6.82 -14.32 -10.75
CA GLN A 26 7.41 -13.26 -9.95
C GLN A 26 6.26 -12.59 -9.23
N ASN A 27 5.92 -13.14 -8.07
CA ASN A 27 5.25 -12.43 -7.03
C ASN A 27 6.20 -11.33 -6.59
N THR A 28 6.15 -10.21 -7.30
CA THR A 28 6.78 -8.96 -6.88
C THR A 28 6.09 -8.59 -5.58
N LYS A 29 6.60 -9.17 -4.50
CA LYS A 29 6.34 -8.75 -3.14
C LYS A 29 6.88 -7.33 -3.07
N GLN A 30 6.00 -6.38 -3.36
CA GLN A 30 6.27 -4.97 -3.19
C GLN A 30 6.53 -4.79 -1.70
N THR A 31 7.81 -4.82 -1.35
CA THR A 31 8.28 -4.60 0.02
C THR A 31 8.02 -3.14 0.32
N SER A 32 6.84 -2.84 0.83
CA SER A 32 6.58 -1.55 1.43
C SER A 32 7.63 -1.35 2.52
N PRO A 33 8.32 -0.19 2.58
CA PRO A 33 9.28 0.09 3.62
C PRO A 33 8.63 -0.14 4.99
N SER A 34 9.37 -0.72 5.92
CA SER A 34 8.84 -0.94 7.26
C SER A 34 8.43 0.42 7.85
N LYS A 35 7.31 0.47 8.57
CA LYS A 35 6.81 1.71 9.18
C LYS A 35 7.84 2.40 10.07
N ALA A 36 8.78 1.65 10.63
CA ALA A 36 9.83 2.15 11.52
C ALA A 36 10.90 3.00 10.81
N ASP A 37 11.13 2.76 9.50
CA ASP A 37 12.16 3.47 8.72
C ASP A 37 11.59 4.62 7.89
N ALA A 38 10.27 4.70 7.76
CA ALA A 38 9.61 5.75 6.99
C ALA A 38 9.81 7.12 7.65
N LYS A 39 10.19 8.11 6.84
CA LYS A 39 10.23 9.52 7.27
C LYS A 39 8.84 10.16 7.33
N LEU A 40 7.88 9.55 6.66
CA LEU A 40 6.51 9.99 6.54
C LEU A 40 5.59 8.78 6.40
N GLU A 41 4.48 8.79 7.09
CA GLU A 41 3.36 7.85 6.99
C GLU A 41 2.07 8.63 6.77
N ILE A 42 1.17 8.11 5.96
CA ILE A 42 -0.21 8.61 5.89
C ILE A 42 -1.09 7.67 6.69
N ILE A 43 -1.88 8.23 7.59
CA ILE A 43 -2.78 7.47 8.44
C ILE A 43 -4.21 7.97 8.19
N GLN A 44 -5.09 7.06 7.80
CA GLN A 44 -6.53 7.33 7.77
C GLN A 44 -7.21 6.58 8.90
N PHE A 45 -7.83 7.32 9.78
CA PHE A 45 -8.74 6.78 10.79
C PHE A 45 -10.13 6.62 10.19
N HIS A 46 -10.90 5.67 10.70
CA HIS A 46 -12.29 5.45 10.33
C HIS A 46 -13.02 4.71 11.46
N SER A 47 -14.34 4.87 11.54
CA SER A 47 -15.20 4.01 12.35
C SER A 47 -15.56 2.72 11.58
N GLU A 48 -16.13 1.75 12.31
CA GLU A 48 -16.58 0.49 11.71
C GLU A 48 -17.60 0.73 10.60
N HIS A 49 -18.55 1.64 10.85
CA HIS A 49 -19.52 2.07 9.84
C HIS A 49 -18.92 3.14 8.93
N ARG A 50 -18.46 2.68 7.78
CA ARG A 50 -17.79 3.56 6.80
C ARG A 50 -18.78 4.23 5.86
N CYS A 51 -18.78 5.55 5.83
CA CYS A 51 -19.58 6.34 4.90
C CYS A 51 -18.96 6.35 3.48
N MET A 52 -19.77 6.73 2.49
CA MET A 52 -19.27 6.84 1.09
C MET A 52 -18.10 7.80 0.95
N THR A 53 -18.13 8.95 1.64
CA THR A 53 -17.05 9.93 1.62
C THR A 53 -15.78 9.37 2.20
N CYS A 54 -15.85 8.61 3.30
CA CYS A 54 -14.71 7.96 3.95
C CYS A 54 -14.00 6.97 3.00
N ASN A 55 -14.79 6.17 2.28
CA ASN A 55 -14.27 5.24 1.28
C ASN A 55 -13.63 5.97 0.09
N LYS A 56 -14.21 7.11 -0.30
CA LYS A 56 -13.69 7.94 -1.38
C LYS A 56 -12.36 8.60 -1.02
N ILE A 57 -12.22 9.10 0.22
CA ILE A 57 -10.96 9.63 0.75
C ILE A 57 -9.87 8.55 0.70
N GLU A 58 -10.18 7.33 1.14
CA GLU A 58 -9.24 6.21 1.06
C GLU A 58 -8.79 5.93 -0.38
N ALA A 59 -9.75 5.83 -1.31
CA ALA A 59 -9.45 5.55 -2.71
C ALA A 59 -8.55 6.62 -3.33
N LEU A 60 -8.87 7.90 -3.09
CA LEU A 60 -8.10 9.04 -3.59
C LEU A 60 -6.71 9.14 -2.95
N THR A 61 -6.60 8.83 -1.66
CA THR A 61 -5.31 8.76 -0.96
C THR A 61 -4.43 7.66 -1.56
N LYS A 62 -4.96 6.46 -1.74
CA LYS A 62 -4.24 5.35 -2.38
C LYS A 62 -3.82 5.68 -3.82
N GLU A 63 -4.67 6.38 -4.56
CA GLU A 63 -4.34 6.81 -5.92
C GLU A 63 -3.21 7.83 -5.92
N THR A 64 -3.24 8.81 -5.02
CA THR A 64 -2.16 9.80 -4.86
C THR A 64 -0.84 9.11 -4.52
N LEU A 65 -0.87 8.09 -3.65
CA LEU A 65 0.31 7.35 -3.20
C LEU A 65 0.97 6.49 -4.28
N LYS A 66 0.34 6.27 -5.42
CA LYS A 66 1.03 5.69 -6.59
C LYS A 66 2.23 6.55 -7.04
N SER A 67 2.19 7.86 -6.79
CA SER A 67 3.31 8.77 -7.04
C SER A 67 4.34 8.80 -5.91
N PHE A 68 4.07 8.15 -4.77
CA PHE A 68 4.92 8.13 -3.58
C PHE A 68 5.01 6.71 -3.00
N PRO A 69 5.56 5.74 -3.75
CA PRO A 69 5.52 4.32 -3.36
C PRO A 69 6.28 4.00 -2.06
N SER A 70 7.16 4.90 -1.63
CA SER A 70 7.92 4.76 -0.38
C SER A 70 7.15 5.23 0.87
N ILE A 71 5.98 5.88 0.72
CA ILE A 71 5.19 6.37 1.84
C ILE A 71 4.18 5.28 2.23
N PRO A 72 4.28 4.71 3.43
CA PRO A 72 3.30 3.75 3.90
C PRO A 72 1.95 4.40 4.18
N PHE A 73 0.89 3.66 3.91
CA PHE A 73 -0.48 4.04 4.21
C PHE A 73 -1.09 3.08 5.23
N SER A 74 -1.71 3.61 6.27
CA SER A 74 -2.36 2.85 7.32
C SER A 74 -3.83 3.22 7.43
N LEU A 75 -4.68 2.20 7.49
CA LEU A 75 -6.07 2.33 7.91
C LEU A 75 -6.19 1.90 9.37
N VAL A 76 -6.84 2.72 10.17
CA VAL A 76 -7.00 2.51 11.62
C VAL A 76 -8.48 2.63 11.98
N ASN A 77 -9.08 1.53 12.38
CA ASN A 77 -10.45 1.53 12.91
C ASN A 77 -10.44 2.03 14.36
N VAL A 78 -11.08 3.17 14.63
CA VAL A 78 -11.13 3.78 15.98
C VAL A 78 -11.99 2.98 16.95
N ASP A 79 -12.94 2.18 16.45
CA ASP A 79 -13.84 1.37 17.26
C ASP A 79 -13.17 0.04 17.73
N ASP A 80 -12.01 -0.29 17.17
CA ASP A 80 -11.25 -1.47 17.57
C ASP A 80 -10.35 -1.12 18.77
N LYS A 81 -10.60 -1.75 19.92
CA LYS A 81 -9.86 -1.53 21.18
C LYS A 81 -8.34 -1.62 21.05
N LYS A 82 -7.84 -2.43 20.12
CA LYS A 82 -6.38 -2.52 19.88
C LYS A 82 -5.79 -1.22 19.34
N ASN A 83 -6.61 -0.35 18.77
CA ASN A 83 -6.21 0.92 18.17
C ASN A 83 -6.45 2.12 19.10
N GLU A 84 -7.05 1.91 20.29
CA GLU A 84 -7.44 2.97 21.24
C GLU A 84 -6.30 3.95 21.50
N LYS A 85 -5.13 3.45 21.90
CA LYS A 85 -3.96 4.31 22.17
C LYS A 85 -3.53 5.13 20.94
N LYS A 86 -3.65 4.55 19.75
CA LYS A 86 -3.28 5.26 18.52
C LYS A 86 -4.34 6.30 18.17
N ALA A 87 -5.61 5.99 18.35
CA ALA A 87 -6.70 6.93 18.15
C ALA A 87 -6.61 8.12 19.13
N GLU A 88 -6.34 7.88 20.40
CA GLU A 88 -6.09 8.91 21.42
C GLU A 88 -4.88 9.79 21.07
N GLN A 89 -3.76 9.20 20.66
CA GLN A 89 -2.55 9.95 20.26
C GLN A 89 -2.85 10.97 19.15
N PHE A 90 -3.78 10.65 18.25
CA PHE A 90 -4.17 11.51 17.14
C PHE A 90 -5.47 12.28 17.39
N GLU A 91 -6.09 12.09 18.56
CA GLU A 91 -7.39 12.70 18.91
C GLU A 91 -8.49 12.34 17.87
N ALA A 92 -8.34 11.15 17.26
CA ALA A 92 -9.22 10.68 16.21
C ALA A 92 -10.42 9.92 16.81
N THR A 93 -11.61 10.48 16.69
CA THR A 93 -12.86 9.89 17.16
C THR A 93 -13.72 9.30 16.04
N GLY A 94 -13.23 9.35 14.80
CA GLY A 94 -13.94 8.89 13.62
C GLY A 94 -13.05 8.99 12.39
N THR A 95 -13.63 9.38 11.25
CA THR A 95 -12.85 9.54 10.02
C THR A 95 -11.94 10.76 10.09
N ALA A 96 -10.64 10.51 9.95
CA ALA A 96 -9.62 11.56 9.92
C ALA A 96 -8.46 11.14 9.01
N LEU A 97 -7.74 12.11 8.45
CA LEU A 97 -6.58 11.89 7.59
C LEU A 97 -5.38 12.67 8.12
N PHE A 98 -4.26 11.97 8.35
CA PHE A 98 -3.05 12.60 8.89
C PHE A 98 -1.82 12.30 8.04
N LEU A 99 -0.92 13.29 7.95
CA LEU A 99 0.50 13.07 7.68
C LEU A 99 1.21 12.93 9.02
N TYR A 100 2.08 11.94 9.13
CA TYR A 100 2.79 11.64 10.36
C TYR A 100 4.24 11.29 10.11
N ASN A 101 5.14 11.88 10.88
CA ASN A 101 6.55 11.52 10.90
C ASN A 101 6.83 10.68 12.16
N PRO A 102 7.02 9.36 12.04
CA PRO A 102 7.20 8.49 13.19
C PRO A 102 8.52 8.73 13.95
N LYS A 103 9.51 9.37 13.31
CA LYS A 103 10.81 9.66 13.95
C LYS A 103 10.75 10.88 14.86
N THR A 104 9.98 11.89 14.49
CA THR A 104 9.88 13.14 15.22
C THR A 104 8.60 13.30 16.03
N GLY A 105 7.60 12.45 15.77
CA GLY A 105 6.26 12.59 16.31
C GLY A 105 5.44 13.72 15.68
N LYS A 106 6.00 14.47 14.70
CA LYS A 106 5.29 15.55 14.01
C LYS A 106 4.07 14.97 13.29
N LYS A 107 2.91 15.57 13.49
CA LYS A 107 1.66 15.21 12.81
C LYS A 107 1.03 16.45 12.18
N LYS A 108 0.33 16.26 11.06
CA LYS A 108 -0.49 17.28 10.40
C LYS A 108 -1.85 16.68 10.10
N ASP A 109 -2.88 17.30 10.64
CA ASP A 109 -4.27 16.94 10.34
C ASP A 109 -4.67 17.47 8.95
N LEU A 110 -5.16 16.60 8.11
CA LEU A 110 -5.68 16.89 6.77
C LEU A 110 -7.16 16.52 6.65
N THR A 111 -7.85 16.34 7.76
CA THR A 111 -9.24 15.86 7.78
C THR A 111 -10.15 16.82 7.02
N ASP A 112 -10.11 18.12 7.34
CA ASP A 112 -10.92 19.14 6.66
C ASP A 112 -10.60 19.20 5.16
N PHE A 113 -9.31 19.22 4.81
CA PHE A 113 -8.87 19.17 3.42
C PHE A 113 -9.47 17.95 2.70
N ALA A 114 -9.41 16.77 3.31
CA ALA A 114 -9.88 15.53 2.71
C ALA A 114 -11.38 15.55 2.46
N PHE A 115 -12.18 15.98 3.45
CA PHE A 115 -13.63 16.08 3.30
C PHE A 115 -14.04 17.11 2.27
N MET A 116 -13.44 18.30 2.28
CA MET A 116 -13.75 19.38 1.33
C MET A 116 -13.44 19.01 -0.13
N ASN A 117 -12.43 18.18 -0.35
CA ASN A 117 -11.97 17.82 -1.70
C ASN A 117 -12.37 16.41 -2.14
N ALA A 118 -13.00 15.61 -1.31
CA ALA A 118 -13.42 14.24 -1.66
C ALA A 118 -14.35 14.18 -2.89
N GLY A 119 -15.07 15.26 -3.18
CA GLY A 119 -15.93 15.40 -4.36
C GLY A 119 -15.19 15.72 -5.65
N ASN A 120 -13.93 16.17 -5.58
CA ASN A 120 -13.13 16.57 -6.74
C ASN A 120 -11.79 15.84 -6.74
N LYS A 121 -11.68 14.82 -7.59
CA LYS A 121 -10.51 13.94 -7.67
C LYS A 121 -9.21 14.71 -7.93
N GLU A 122 -9.22 15.62 -8.90
CA GLU A 122 -8.02 16.36 -9.31
C GLU A 122 -7.53 17.25 -8.16
N LYS A 123 -8.43 18.05 -7.57
CA LYS A 123 -8.10 18.90 -6.42
C LYS A 123 -7.58 18.09 -5.23
N PHE A 124 -8.18 16.94 -4.98
CA PHE A 124 -7.71 16.07 -3.88
C PHE A 124 -6.29 15.58 -4.14
N ILE A 125 -6.03 15.01 -5.32
CA ILE A 125 -4.73 14.44 -5.66
C ILE A 125 -3.63 15.52 -5.67
N GLU A 126 -3.87 16.65 -6.33
CA GLU A 126 -2.90 17.75 -6.39
C GLU A 126 -2.65 18.36 -5.00
N GLY A 127 -3.71 18.59 -4.25
CA GLY A 127 -3.62 19.11 -2.90
C GLY A 127 -2.85 18.19 -1.97
N LEU A 128 -3.17 16.88 -1.97
CA LEU A 128 -2.47 15.92 -1.13
C LEU A 128 -0.99 15.77 -1.52
N LYS A 129 -0.64 15.80 -2.82
CA LYS A 129 0.76 15.84 -3.27
C LYS A 129 1.50 17.05 -2.73
N LYS A 130 0.87 18.23 -2.76
CA LYS A 130 1.44 19.47 -2.19
C LYS A 130 1.69 19.33 -0.69
N GLU A 131 0.71 18.80 0.05
CA GLU A 131 0.81 18.59 1.49
C GLU A 131 1.94 17.62 1.85
N ILE A 132 2.07 16.50 1.12
CA ILE A 132 3.14 15.52 1.29
C ILE A 132 4.51 16.18 1.09
N ASN A 133 4.70 16.93 0.00
CA ASN A 133 5.98 17.58 -0.31
C ASN A 133 6.35 18.65 0.72
N GLN A 134 5.37 19.40 1.22
CA GLN A 134 5.61 20.43 2.26
C GLN A 134 5.90 19.83 3.63
N PHE A 135 5.30 18.71 3.97
CA PHE A 135 5.49 18.07 5.26
C PHE A 135 6.81 17.30 5.34
N GLY A 136 7.30 16.78 4.22
CA GLY A 136 8.55 16.01 4.13
C GLY A 136 9.82 16.86 4.14
N ASN A 137 9.68 18.17 3.98
CA ASN A 137 10.78 19.16 4.07
C ASN A 137 10.79 19.77 5.47
#